data_b313ed0736d5d37bdc544d026b1266b5
#
_entry.id   b313ed0736d5d37bdc544d026b1266b5
#
_cell.length_a   1.000
_cell.length_b   1.000
_cell.length_c   1.000
_cell.angle_alpha   90.00
_cell.angle_beta   90.00
_cell.angle_gamma   90.00
#
_symmetry.space_group_name_H-M   'P 1'
#
loop_
_entity.id
_entity.type
_entity.pdbx_description
1 polymer ?
#
loop_
_entity_poly.entity_id
_entity_poly.type
_entity_poly.pdbx_seq_one_letter_code
_entity_poly.pdbx_strand_id
1 'polypeptide(L)'
;MEETIRTLGILKARHFSARLDTVRLRTGRETERIKIDHPEAAAILAFPDRDHILMVRQWRYAIGGETLEIPAGKVDPGESAEVCAGRELTEETGQRASRLLEIFSYYPAIGYANELIRIFMASGLERTSDKQDQDEISGVETVKLDQVHDMIMSGRIRDGKTVIGVSLFRAKMEREEIPDNFFV
;
A
#
# COMPACT_ATOMS: atom_id res chain seq x y z
N MET A 1 5.28 -29.25 2.39
CA MET A 1 5.44 -28.41 1.21
C MET A 1 4.36 -28.82 0.21
N GLU A 2 3.76 -27.89 -0.52
CA GLU A 2 2.83 -28.20 -1.62
C GLU A 2 3.64 -28.22 -2.93
N GLU A 3 3.28 -29.12 -3.85
CA GLU A 3 3.93 -29.26 -5.15
C GLU A 3 2.91 -29.02 -6.26
N THR A 4 3.22 -28.11 -7.19
CA THR A 4 2.36 -27.89 -8.36
C THR A 4 2.45 -29.08 -9.32
N ILE A 5 1.32 -29.72 -9.62
CA ILE A 5 1.21 -30.84 -10.54
C ILE A 5 0.93 -30.34 -11.95
N ARG A 6 -0.02 -29.42 -12.09
CA ARG A 6 -0.38 -28.80 -13.37
C ARG A 6 -1.11 -27.49 -13.19
N THR A 7 -0.97 -26.60 -14.14
CA THR A 7 -1.79 -25.39 -14.26
C THR A 7 -3.03 -25.67 -15.11
N LEU A 8 -4.19 -25.36 -14.56
CA LEU A 8 -5.49 -25.56 -15.20
C LEU A 8 -5.90 -24.34 -16.05
N GLY A 9 -5.49 -23.15 -15.64
CA GLY A 9 -5.82 -21.91 -16.34
C GLY A 9 -4.97 -20.73 -15.89
N ILE A 10 -4.79 -19.75 -16.78
CA ILE A 10 -4.08 -18.52 -16.53
C ILE A 10 -4.89 -17.35 -17.05
N LEU A 11 -5.09 -16.33 -16.21
CA LEU A 11 -5.61 -15.01 -16.57
C LEU A 11 -4.48 -14.01 -16.47
N LYS A 12 -4.30 -13.15 -17.47
CA LYS A 12 -3.28 -12.10 -17.47
C LYS A 12 -3.94 -10.74 -17.58
N ALA A 13 -3.55 -9.83 -16.71
CA ALA A 13 -3.83 -8.41 -16.77
C ALA A 13 -2.51 -7.63 -17.00
N ARG A 14 -2.61 -6.33 -17.14
CA ARG A 14 -1.44 -5.48 -17.42
C ARG A 14 -0.33 -5.63 -16.37
N HIS A 15 -0.69 -5.71 -15.09
CA HIS A 15 0.26 -5.65 -13.96
C HIS A 15 0.35 -6.95 -13.15
N PHE A 16 -0.61 -7.87 -13.28
CA PHE A 16 -0.62 -9.12 -12.53
C PHE A 16 -1.21 -10.27 -13.31
N SER A 17 -0.97 -11.48 -12.85
CA SER A 17 -1.60 -12.69 -13.40
C SER A 17 -2.20 -13.55 -12.31
N ALA A 18 -3.26 -14.28 -12.65
CA ALA A 18 -3.87 -15.27 -11.76
C ALA A 18 -3.78 -16.66 -12.41
N ARG A 19 -3.39 -17.66 -11.62
CA ARG A 19 -3.33 -19.07 -12.06
C ARG A 19 -4.25 -19.91 -11.19
N LEU A 20 -4.87 -20.90 -11.81
CA LEU A 20 -5.53 -22.01 -11.13
C LEU A 20 -4.65 -23.24 -11.31
N ASP A 21 -4.07 -23.75 -10.24
CA ASP A 21 -3.16 -24.88 -10.22
C ASP A 21 -3.76 -26.06 -9.46
N THR A 22 -3.56 -27.28 -9.96
CA THR A 22 -3.69 -28.50 -9.16
C THR A 22 -2.38 -28.68 -8.40
N VAL A 23 -2.46 -28.81 -7.07
CA VAL A 23 -1.29 -29.03 -6.21
C VAL A 23 -1.45 -30.34 -5.41
N ARG A 24 -0.31 -30.99 -5.14
CA ARG A 24 -0.24 -32.13 -4.22
C ARG A 24 0.18 -31.67 -2.85
N LEU A 25 -0.64 -31.97 -1.85
CA LEU A 25 -0.36 -31.70 -0.45
C LEU A 25 0.65 -32.69 0.12
N ARG A 26 1.23 -32.36 1.28
CA ARG A 26 2.14 -33.25 2.01
C ARG A 26 1.55 -34.62 2.33
N THR A 27 0.23 -34.74 2.42
CA THR A 27 -0.51 -35.99 2.65
C THR A 27 -0.69 -36.85 1.40
N GLY A 28 -0.22 -36.39 0.23
CA GLY A 28 -0.46 -37.04 -1.07
C GLY A 28 -1.79 -36.66 -1.72
N ARG A 29 -2.71 -36.00 -1.01
CA ARG A 29 -4.00 -35.55 -1.56
C ARG A 29 -3.77 -34.40 -2.54
N GLU A 30 -4.48 -34.42 -3.66
CA GLU A 30 -4.52 -33.30 -4.63
C GLU A 30 -5.67 -32.35 -4.32
N THR A 31 -5.46 -31.08 -4.59
CA THR A 31 -6.45 -30.01 -4.43
C THR A 31 -6.11 -28.85 -5.38
N GLU A 32 -6.99 -27.88 -5.48
CA GLU A 32 -6.78 -26.69 -6.30
C GLU A 32 -6.29 -25.51 -5.46
N ARG A 33 -5.48 -24.65 -6.08
CA ARG A 33 -5.01 -23.37 -5.54
C ARG A 33 -5.12 -22.29 -6.59
N ILE A 34 -5.62 -21.14 -6.17
CA ILE A 34 -5.45 -19.89 -6.93
C ILE A 34 -4.16 -19.24 -6.44
N LYS A 35 -3.32 -18.83 -7.39
CA LYS A 35 -2.14 -18.00 -7.13
C LYS A 35 -2.21 -16.74 -7.99
N ILE A 36 -2.16 -15.58 -7.34
CA ILE A 36 -2.02 -14.27 -7.98
C ILE A 36 -0.56 -13.85 -7.86
N ASP A 37 0.10 -13.67 -9.01
CA ASP A 37 1.42 -13.07 -9.10
C ASP A 37 1.22 -11.56 -9.27
N HIS A 38 1.58 -10.80 -8.25
CA HIS A 38 1.40 -9.35 -8.15
C HIS A 38 2.76 -8.68 -7.89
N PRO A 39 3.08 -7.52 -8.49
CA PRO A 39 4.28 -6.77 -8.15
C PRO A 39 4.24 -6.31 -6.68
N GLU A 40 5.39 -5.97 -6.12
CA GLU A 40 5.45 -5.26 -4.83
C GLU A 40 4.73 -3.91 -4.97
N ALA A 41 4.33 -3.35 -3.84
CA ALA A 41 3.73 -2.02 -3.76
C ALA A 41 4.38 -1.20 -2.63
N ALA A 42 4.42 0.11 -2.80
CA ALA A 42 4.81 1.06 -1.77
C ALA A 42 3.59 1.86 -1.33
N ALA A 43 3.38 1.99 -0.02
CA ALA A 43 2.34 2.81 0.59
C ALA A 43 2.97 3.87 1.49
N ILE A 44 2.45 5.09 1.51
CA ILE A 44 3.13 6.24 2.07
C ILE A 44 2.28 6.94 3.13
N LEU A 45 2.74 6.95 4.38
CA LEU A 45 2.27 7.88 5.40
C LEU A 45 2.99 9.21 5.19
N ALA A 46 2.39 10.12 4.45
CA ALA A 46 2.98 11.40 4.09
C ALA A 46 2.55 12.49 5.07
N PHE A 47 3.51 13.05 5.79
CA PHE A 47 3.32 14.00 6.87
C PHE A 47 3.66 15.42 6.42
N PRO A 48 2.67 16.31 6.16
CA PRO A 48 2.92 17.74 5.98
C PRO A 48 3.39 18.41 7.28
N ASP A 49 2.97 17.90 8.42
CA ASP A 49 3.43 18.23 9.76
C ASP A 49 3.24 17.00 10.69
N ARG A 50 3.61 17.13 11.97
CA ARG A 50 3.60 16.02 12.94
C ARG A 50 2.20 15.42 13.18
N ASP A 51 1.15 16.21 13.01
CA ASP A 51 -0.22 15.88 13.42
C ASP A 51 -1.15 15.53 12.25
N HIS A 52 -0.72 15.74 11.02
CA HIS A 52 -1.52 15.52 9.82
C HIS A 52 -0.86 14.57 8.85
N ILE A 53 -1.69 13.83 8.11
CA ILE A 53 -1.24 13.03 6.96
C ILE A 53 -2.03 13.39 5.71
N LEU A 54 -1.40 13.17 4.55
CA LEU A 54 -2.07 13.24 3.26
C LEU A 54 -2.84 11.94 3.02
N MET A 55 -4.07 12.11 2.58
CA MET A 55 -4.96 11.02 2.18
C MET A 55 -5.44 11.25 0.76
N VAL A 56 -5.67 10.20 0.00
CA VAL A 56 -6.19 10.24 -1.37
C VAL A 56 -7.57 9.58 -1.43
N ARG A 57 -8.46 10.15 -2.26
CA ARG A 57 -9.72 9.49 -2.62
C ARG A 57 -9.54 8.76 -3.93
N GLN A 58 -9.87 7.49 -3.94
CA GLN A 58 -9.68 6.64 -5.11
C GLN A 58 -10.89 5.72 -5.32
N TRP A 59 -11.33 5.59 -6.58
CA TRP A 59 -12.31 4.59 -6.95
C TRP A 59 -11.68 3.21 -7.04
N ARG A 60 -12.23 2.25 -6.32
CA ARG A 60 -11.78 0.85 -6.32
C ARG A 60 -12.81 -0.05 -7.00
N TYR A 61 -12.54 -0.42 -8.24
CA TYR A 61 -13.44 -1.26 -9.06
C TYR A 61 -13.87 -2.54 -8.33
N ALA A 62 -12.94 -3.22 -7.66
CA ALA A 62 -13.20 -4.51 -7.01
C ALA A 62 -14.25 -4.44 -5.87
N ILE A 63 -14.37 -3.29 -5.22
CA ILE A 63 -15.36 -3.07 -4.16
C ILE A 63 -16.55 -2.22 -4.63
N GLY A 64 -16.49 -1.70 -5.87
CA GLY A 64 -17.54 -0.88 -6.47
C GLY A 64 -17.79 0.43 -5.72
N GLY A 65 -16.74 1.05 -5.18
CA GLY A 65 -16.86 2.23 -4.33
C GLY A 65 -15.60 3.07 -4.25
N GLU A 66 -15.77 4.29 -3.74
CA GLU A 66 -14.66 5.20 -3.43
C GLU A 66 -14.14 4.91 -2.01
N THR A 67 -12.83 4.98 -1.85
CA THR A 67 -12.13 4.80 -0.58
C THR A 67 -11.26 6.02 -0.27
N LEU A 68 -11.02 6.26 1.02
CA LEU A 68 -10.05 7.22 1.51
C LEU A 68 -8.85 6.44 2.05
N GLU A 69 -7.69 6.64 1.42
CA GLU A 69 -6.51 5.80 1.59
C GLU A 69 -5.24 6.64 1.76
N ILE A 70 -4.18 6.06 2.31
CA ILE A 70 -2.84 6.65 2.15
C ILE A 70 -2.37 6.43 0.72
N PRO A 71 -1.58 7.37 0.13
CA PRO A 71 -0.99 7.20 -1.21
C PRO A 71 -0.25 5.88 -1.35
N ALA A 72 -0.41 5.22 -2.50
CA ALA A 72 0.25 3.94 -2.74
C ALA A 72 0.20 3.51 -4.20
N GLY A 73 1.28 2.91 -4.69
CA GLY A 73 1.30 2.32 -6.01
C GLY A 73 2.25 1.15 -6.16
N LYS A 74 2.28 0.58 -7.36
CA LYS A 74 3.03 -0.62 -7.69
C LYS A 74 4.48 -0.28 -8.04
N VAL A 75 5.39 -1.10 -7.56
CA VAL A 75 6.82 -1.02 -7.93
C VAL A 75 6.98 -1.49 -9.37
N ASP A 76 7.54 -0.62 -10.21
CA ASP A 76 7.81 -0.92 -11.62
C ASP A 76 9.02 -1.86 -11.78
N PRO A 77 9.12 -2.60 -12.89
CA PRO A 77 10.27 -3.46 -13.16
C PRO A 77 11.59 -2.70 -13.12
N GLY A 78 12.49 -3.08 -12.19
CA GLY A 78 13.80 -2.44 -11.99
C GLY A 78 13.78 -1.23 -11.06
N GLU A 79 12.63 -0.82 -10.56
CA GLU A 79 12.48 0.24 -9.57
C GLU A 79 12.69 -0.32 -8.15
N SER A 80 13.27 0.47 -7.23
CA SER A 80 13.23 0.14 -5.81
C SER A 80 11.93 0.62 -5.17
N ALA A 81 11.50 -0.02 -4.07
CA ALA A 81 10.28 0.39 -3.37
C ALA A 81 10.37 1.83 -2.81
N GLU A 82 11.55 2.31 -2.45
CA GLU A 82 11.77 3.68 -2.00
C GLU A 82 11.59 4.69 -3.15
N VAL A 83 12.11 4.38 -4.33
CA VAL A 83 11.91 5.22 -5.54
C VAL A 83 10.43 5.24 -5.92
N CYS A 84 9.78 4.07 -5.91
CA CYS A 84 8.34 3.96 -6.10
C CYS A 84 7.55 4.83 -5.10
N ALA A 85 7.87 4.79 -3.82
CA ALA A 85 7.21 5.60 -2.81
C ALA A 85 7.30 7.10 -3.11
N GLY A 86 8.48 7.59 -3.53
CA GLY A 86 8.68 8.98 -3.92
C GLY A 86 7.92 9.37 -5.19
N ARG A 87 7.90 8.50 -6.19
CA ARG A 87 7.17 8.68 -7.45
C ARG A 87 5.66 8.72 -7.20
N GLU A 88 5.10 7.71 -6.54
CA GLU A 88 3.66 7.61 -6.26
C GLU A 88 3.17 8.77 -5.38
N LEU A 89 3.94 9.18 -4.36
CA LEU A 89 3.62 10.36 -3.58
C LEU A 89 3.48 11.61 -4.49
N THR A 90 4.40 11.76 -5.46
CA THR A 90 4.37 12.89 -6.39
C THR A 90 3.17 12.79 -7.35
N GLU A 91 2.95 11.63 -7.95
CA GLU A 91 1.90 11.41 -8.94
C GLU A 91 0.49 11.53 -8.33
N GLU A 92 0.29 11.00 -7.11
CA GLU A 92 -1.03 11.02 -6.47
C GLU A 92 -1.32 12.33 -5.73
N THR A 93 -0.30 13.00 -5.14
CA THR A 93 -0.53 14.16 -4.27
C THR A 93 0.03 15.48 -4.79
N GLY A 94 0.89 15.45 -5.81
CA GLY A 94 1.62 16.63 -6.28
C GLY A 94 2.67 17.11 -5.28
N GLN A 95 3.16 16.24 -4.40
CA GLN A 95 4.17 16.60 -3.40
C GLN A 95 5.37 15.67 -3.44
N ARG A 96 6.56 16.21 -3.16
CA ARG A 96 7.79 15.46 -2.98
C ARG A 96 8.21 15.51 -1.50
N ALA A 97 8.75 14.40 -1.03
CA ALA A 97 9.32 14.32 0.32
C ALA A 97 10.84 14.45 0.27
N SER A 98 11.42 15.18 1.21
CA SER A 98 12.87 15.21 1.41
C SER A 98 13.39 14.04 2.26
N ARG A 99 12.48 13.34 2.96
CA ARG A 99 12.80 12.18 3.80
C ARG A 99 11.79 11.08 3.56
N LEU A 100 12.30 9.87 3.36
CA LEU A 100 11.54 8.63 3.30
C LEU A 100 12.17 7.64 4.29
N LEU A 101 11.32 6.92 5.02
CA LEU A 101 11.73 5.89 5.97
C LEU A 101 10.79 4.69 5.86
N GLU A 102 11.29 3.54 5.43
CA GLU A 102 10.52 2.29 5.49
C GLU A 102 10.33 1.87 6.95
N ILE A 103 9.07 1.67 7.35
CA ILE A 103 8.73 1.30 8.72
C ILE A 103 8.20 -0.12 8.87
N PHE A 104 7.70 -0.71 7.79
CA PHE A 104 7.12 -2.06 7.80
C PHE A 104 6.90 -2.61 6.40
N SER A 105 6.82 -3.95 6.30
CA SER A 105 6.32 -4.63 5.11
C SER A 105 5.43 -5.81 5.50
N TYR A 106 4.43 -6.12 4.67
CA TYR A 106 3.47 -7.19 4.93
C TYR A 106 2.85 -7.75 3.66
N TYR A 107 2.30 -8.94 3.76
CA TYR A 107 1.54 -9.59 2.70
C TYR A 107 0.05 -9.43 2.98
N PRO A 108 -0.73 -8.70 2.15
CA PRO A 108 -2.17 -8.48 2.39
C PRO A 108 -3.01 -9.74 2.21
N ALA A 109 -2.56 -10.70 1.39
CA ALA A 109 -3.39 -11.82 0.96
C ALA A 109 -2.60 -13.14 0.79
N ILE A 110 -1.83 -13.54 1.81
CA ILE A 110 -0.93 -14.72 1.79
C ILE A 110 -1.60 -16.04 1.39
N GLY A 111 -2.92 -16.11 1.47
CA GLY A 111 -3.66 -17.31 1.09
C GLY A 111 -3.73 -17.58 -0.41
N TYR A 112 -3.52 -16.53 -1.23
CA TYR A 112 -3.67 -16.64 -2.69
C TYR A 112 -2.85 -15.64 -3.51
N ALA A 113 -2.20 -14.66 -2.91
CA ALA A 113 -1.36 -13.67 -3.60
C ALA A 113 0.01 -13.56 -2.96
N ASN A 114 1.00 -13.19 -3.76
CA ASN A 114 2.37 -12.91 -3.32
C ASN A 114 2.67 -11.41 -3.25
N GLU A 115 1.67 -10.55 -3.33
CA GLU A 115 1.84 -9.11 -3.16
C GLU A 115 2.53 -8.80 -1.83
N LEU A 116 3.62 -8.05 -1.86
CA LEU A 116 4.28 -7.47 -0.70
C LEU A 116 4.05 -5.96 -0.71
N ILE A 117 3.46 -5.42 0.34
CA ILE A 117 3.29 -3.97 0.50
C ILE A 117 4.33 -3.47 1.51
N ARG A 118 5.14 -2.48 1.09
CA ARG A 118 6.08 -1.77 1.95
C ARG A 118 5.49 -0.44 2.38
N ILE A 119 5.51 -0.15 3.66
CA ILE A 119 4.98 1.10 4.23
C ILE A 119 6.13 2.03 4.55
N PHE A 120 6.07 3.21 3.96
CA PHE A 120 7.02 4.29 4.18
C PHE A 120 6.37 5.43 4.96
N MET A 121 7.15 6.11 5.78
CA MET A 121 6.85 7.45 6.26
C MET A 121 7.56 8.46 5.36
N ALA A 122 6.90 9.57 5.08
CA ALA A 122 7.44 10.67 4.30
C ALA A 122 7.27 12.00 5.03
N SER A 123 8.31 12.84 5.06
CA SER A 123 8.26 14.20 5.65
C SER A 123 9.11 15.18 4.85
N GLY A 124 9.06 16.48 5.25
CA GLY A 124 9.68 17.55 4.49
C GLY A 124 9.04 17.67 3.12
N LEU A 125 7.69 17.74 3.11
CA LEU A 125 6.90 17.77 1.89
C LEU A 125 6.95 19.14 1.23
N GLU A 126 7.21 19.13 -0.08
CA GLU A 126 7.20 20.33 -0.93
C GLU A 126 6.30 20.10 -2.15
N ARG A 127 5.54 21.11 -2.52
CA ARG A 127 4.72 21.06 -3.74
C ARG A 127 5.61 21.00 -4.98
N THR A 128 5.23 20.15 -5.92
CA THR A 128 5.87 20.06 -7.23
C THR A 128 4.94 20.57 -8.33
N SER A 129 5.52 20.98 -9.47
CA SER A 129 4.78 21.31 -10.68
C SER A 129 4.41 20.09 -11.52
N ASP A 130 4.81 18.89 -11.09
CA ASP A 130 4.53 17.66 -11.81
C ASP A 130 3.01 17.39 -11.80
N LYS A 131 2.51 16.85 -12.90
CA LYS A 131 1.07 16.58 -13.04
C LYS A 131 0.67 15.43 -12.11
N GLN A 132 -0.43 15.65 -11.40
CA GLN A 132 -1.12 14.59 -10.67
C GLN A 132 -1.79 13.61 -11.64
N ASP A 133 -1.84 12.34 -11.26
CA ASP A 133 -2.68 11.36 -11.95
C ASP A 133 -4.15 11.64 -11.61
N GLN A 134 -4.87 12.21 -12.59
CA GLN A 134 -6.29 12.57 -12.46
C GLN A 134 -7.23 11.43 -12.88
N ASP A 135 -6.70 10.37 -13.44
CA ASP A 135 -7.54 9.26 -13.91
C ASP A 135 -7.98 8.34 -12.76
N GLU A 136 -7.13 8.18 -11.73
CA GLU A 136 -7.40 7.30 -10.59
C GLU A 136 -7.76 8.07 -9.31
N ILE A 137 -7.17 9.24 -9.08
CA ILE A 137 -7.32 10.03 -7.84
C ILE A 137 -8.37 11.12 -8.03
N SER A 138 -9.47 11.05 -7.27
CA SER A 138 -10.54 12.04 -7.28
C SER A 138 -10.32 13.21 -6.32
N GLY A 139 -9.39 13.09 -5.36
CA GLY A 139 -9.07 14.15 -4.40
C GLY A 139 -7.92 13.81 -3.47
N VAL A 140 -7.26 14.88 -2.98
CA VAL A 140 -6.22 14.80 -1.95
C VAL A 140 -6.67 15.62 -0.75
N GLU A 141 -6.61 15.03 0.44
CA GLU A 141 -7.02 15.65 1.69
C GLU A 141 -5.87 15.62 2.70
N THR A 142 -5.72 16.72 3.45
CA THR A 142 -4.88 16.76 4.65
C THR A 142 -5.78 16.49 5.84
N VAL A 143 -5.55 15.39 6.56
CA VAL A 143 -6.41 14.94 7.65
C VAL A 143 -5.59 14.78 8.94
N LYS A 144 -6.16 15.21 10.07
CA LYS A 144 -5.52 14.98 11.38
C LYS A 144 -5.38 13.49 11.65
N LEU A 145 -4.21 13.07 12.13
CA LEU A 145 -3.91 11.67 12.41
C LEU A 145 -4.91 11.02 13.37
N ASP A 146 -5.32 11.75 14.43
CA ASP A 146 -6.33 11.26 15.37
C ASP A 146 -7.70 11.08 14.68
N GLN A 147 -8.07 11.98 13.79
CA GLN A 147 -9.30 11.86 13.00
C GLN A 147 -9.25 10.63 12.08
N VAL A 148 -8.10 10.37 11.43
CA VAL A 148 -7.93 9.15 10.63
C VAL A 148 -8.07 7.90 11.51
N HIS A 149 -7.49 7.91 12.71
CA HIS A 149 -7.65 6.82 13.66
C HIS A 149 -9.13 6.59 14.05
N ASP A 150 -9.88 7.65 14.35
CA ASP A 150 -11.32 7.55 14.64
C ASP A 150 -12.12 7.01 13.45
N MET A 151 -11.72 7.38 12.22
CA MET A 151 -12.33 6.84 11.00
C MET A 151 -12.03 5.34 10.81
N ILE A 152 -10.84 4.88 11.19
CA ILE A 152 -10.48 3.46 11.23
C ILE A 152 -11.33 2.73 12.29
N MET A 153 -11.35 3.23 13.52
CA MET A 153 -12.07 2.60 14.63
C MET A 153 -13.58 2.52 14.39
N SER A 154 -14.16 3.49 13.69
CA SER A 154 -15.56 3.49 13.30
C SER A 154 -15.88 2.68 12.04
N GLY A 155 -14.85 2.10 11.36
CA GLY A 155 -15.01 1.35 10.12
C GLY A 155 -15.33 2.21 8.89
N ARG A 156 -15.14 3.52 8.95
CA ARG A 156 -15.23 4.42 7.78
C ARG A 156 -14.04 4.24 6.86
N ILE A 157 -12.84 4.01 7.40
CA ILE A 157 -11.66 3.59 6.66
C ILE A 157 -11.48 2.08 6.88
N ARG A 158 -11.44 1.32 5.78
CA ARG A 158 -11.30 -0.15 5.78
C ARG A 158 -10.15 -0.63 4.92
N ASP A 159 -9.44 0.28 4.27
CA ASP A 159 -8.27 -0.05 3.48
C ASP A 159 -7.13 -0.56 4.37
N GLY A 160 -6.68 -1.80 4.09
CA GLY A 160 -5.73 -2.51 4.96
C GLY A 160 -4.39 -1.80 5.13
N LYS A 161 -3.82 -1.23 4.06
CA LYS A 161 -2.53 -0.52 4.14
C LYS A 161 -2.63 0.74 5.01
N THR A 162 -3.74 1.47 4.92
CA THR A 162 -4.02 2.65 5.77
C THR A 162 -4.18 2.24 7.23
N VAL A 163 -4.99 1.22 7.50
CA VAL A 163 -5.21 0.70 8.87
C VAL A 163 -3.89 0.27 9.51
N ILE A 164 -3.10 -0.56 8.81
CA ILE A 164 -1.82 -1.08 9.30
C ILE A 164 -0.82 0.07 9.48
N GLY A 165 -0.67 0.94 8.48
CA GLY A 165 0.29 2.04 8.51
C GLY A 165 0.04 2.99 9.69
N VAL A 166 -1.18 3.46 9.86
CA VAL A 166 -1.56 4.38 10.95
C VAL A 166 -1.41 3.70 12.31
N SER A 167 -1.83 2.43 12.44
CA SER A 167 -1.72 1.71 13.72
C SER A 167 -0.27 1.46 14.12
N LEU A 168 0.59 1.07 13.19
CA LEU A 168 2.01 0.86 13.43
C LEU A 168 2.74 2.16 13.73
N PHE A 169 2.42 3.24 13.00
CA PHE A 169 2.98 4.56 13.28
C PHE A 169 2.70 4.96 14.73
N ARG A 170 1.45 4.87 15.19
CA ARG A 170 1.08 5.19 16.58
C ARG A 170 1.85 4.34 17.59
N ALA A 171 1.91 3.02 17.37
CA ALA A 171 2.66 2.11 18.23
C ALA A 171 4.16 2.44 18.29
N LYS A 172 4.76 2.84 17.16
CA LYS A 172 6.17 3.26 17.10
C LYS A 172 6.41 4.60 17.78
N MET A 173 5.47 5.55 17.66
CA MET A 173 5.53 6.83 18.41
C MET A 173 5.47 6.60 19.92
N GLU A 174 4.58 5.74 20.42
CA GLU A 174 4.47 5.38 21.84
C GLU A 174 5.74 4.71 22.38
N ARG A 175 6.52 4.07 21.52
CA ARG A 175 7.78 3.41 21.87
C ARG A 175 9.02 4.25 21.61
N GLU A 176 8.85 5.49 21.19
CA GLU A 176 9.95 6.40 20.82
C GLU A 176 10.89 5.82 19.73
N GLU A 177 10.33 4.96 18.84
CA GLU A 177 11.09 4.32 17.76
C GLU A 177 11.23 5.22 16.51
N ILE A 178 10.54 6.35 16.45
CA ILE A 178 10.62 7.31 15.35
C ILE A 178 11.54 8.46 15.77
N PRO A 179 12.58 8.76 14.98
CA PRO A 179 13.50 9.84 15.31
C PRO A 179 12.79 11.19 15.42
N ASP A 180 13.07 11.98 16.48
CA ASP A 180 12.44 13.29 16.69
C ASP A 180 12.66 14.26 15.53
N ASN A 181 13.81 14.17 14.86
CA ASN A 181 14.15 15.00 13.72
C ASN A 181 13.50 14.55 12.40
N PHE A 182 12.65 13.50 12.42
CA PHE A 182 11.99 13.05 11.20
C PHE A 182 11.01 14.10 10.66
N PHE A 183 10.33 14.84 11.52
CA PHE A 183 9.32 15.83 11.16
C PHE A 183 9.85 17.28 11.02
N VAL A 184 11.15 17.47 11.16
CA VAL A 184 11.81 18.80 11.14
C VAL A 184 12.44 19.08 9.79
#